data_49bb5bf102165fa058b1799b1990736a
#
_entry.id   49bb5bf102165fa058b1799b1990736a
#
_cell.length_a   1.000
_cell.length_b   1.000
_cell.length_c   1.000
_cell.angle_alpha   90.00
_cell.angle_beta   90.00
_cell.angle_gamma   90.00
#
_symmetry.space_group_name_H-M   'P 1'
#
loop_
_entity.id
_entity.type
_entity.pdbx_description
1 polymer ?
#
loop_
_entity_poly.entity_id
_entity_poly.type
_entity_poly.pdbx_seq_one_letter_code
_entity_poly.pdbx_strand_id
1 'polypeptide(L)'
;MRGKIIIVGPGGSGKDFLRKKMVERGFDYGVSFTSRPPREGEKEGIDYYYRDINFFESNKNIFLELQEFNEWKYGISKGEFSIKNLFILSPAGLKSLPKSFRDDSFVIYLNPAEDTRVKRLKERNDADDVERRLIADQKDFFEFSDYDIMITNEDF
;
A
#
# COMPACT_ATOMS: atom_id res chain seq x y z
N MET A 1 16.82 7.60 15.00
CA MET A 1 15.75 6.58 14.98
C MET A 1 14.76 6.97 13.91
N ARG A 2 14.39 6.03 13.08
CA ARG A 2 13.38 6.28 12.04
C ARG A 2 12.00 6.28 12.66
N GLY A 3 11.21 7.31 12.36
CA GLY A 3 9.92 7.53 13.01
C GLY A 3 8.73 6.88 12.31
N LYS A 4 8.88 6.41 11.06
CA LYS A 4 7.78 5.86 10.27
C LYS A 4 8.15 4.50 9.68
N ILE A 5 7.15 3.62 9.56
CA ILE A 5 7.28 2.32 8.91
C ILE A 5 6.41 2.30 7.65
N ILE A 6 6.98 1.88 6.55
CA ILE A 6 6.29 1.75 5.27
C ILE A 6 6.36 0.30 4.82
N ILE A 7 5.20 -0.29 4.57
CA ILE A 7 5.08 -1.64 4.02
C ILE A 7 4.86 -1.52 2.51
N VAL A 8 5.67 -2.24 1.74
CA VAL A 8 5.59 -2.30 0.28
C VAL A 8 5.54 -3.77 -0.13
N GLY A 9 4.77 -4.10 -1.13
CA GLY A 9 4.71 -5.46 -1.65
C GLY A 9 3.67 -5.61 -2.75
N PRO A 10 3.84 -6.58 -3.63
CA PRO A 10 2.87 -6.85 -4.69
C PRO A 10 1.54 -7.38 -4.13
N GLY A 11 0.53 -7.46 -4.97
CA GLY A 11 -0.77 -8.02 -4.60
C GLY A 11 -0.65 -9.43 -4.05
N GLY A 12 -1.37 -9.73 -2.98
CA GLY A 12 -1.32 -11.04 -2.32
C GLY A 12 -0.08 -11.27 -1.46
N SER A 13 0.74 -10.25 -1.20
CA SER A 13 1.97 -10.40 -0.41
C SER A 13 1.76 -10.41 1.10
N GLY A 14 0.56 -10.05 1.59
CA GLY A 14 0.25 -10.04 3.02
C GLY A 14 0.40 -8.68 3.69
N LYS A 15 0.41 -7.59 2.92
CA LYS A 15 0.52 -6.22 3.48
C LYS A 15 -0.54 -5.90 4.52
N ASP A 16 -1.80 -6.20 4.22
CA ASP A 16 -2.90 -5.97 5.17
C ASP A 16 -2.81 -6.80 6.42
N PHE A 17 -2.39 -8.05 6.27
CA PHE A 17 -2.18 -8.94 7.41
C PHE A 17 -1.10 -8.40 8.35
N LEU A 18 0.04 -8.00 7.80
CA LEU A 18 1.12 -7.39 8.59
C LEU A 18 0.67 -6.07 9.23
N ARG A 19 -0.01 -5.22 8.48
CA ARG A 19 -0.57 -3.96 8.99
C ARG A 19 -1.45 -4.18 10.22
N LYS A 20 -2.40 -5.12 10.13
CA LYS A 20 -3.31 -5.43 11.23
C LYS A 20 -2.56 -5.89 12.47
N LYS A 21 -1.59 -6.79 12.31
CA LYS A 21 -0.74 -7.24 13.42
C LYS A 21 0.05 -6.09 14.07
N MET A 22 0.56 -5.17 13.27
CA MET A 22 1.29 -4.02 13.79
C MET A 22 0.37 -3.05 14.53
N VAL A 23 -0.83 -2.82 14.03
CA VAL A 23 -1.84 -2.00 14.73
C VAL A 23 -2.21 -2.60 16.08
N GLU A 24 -2.38 -3.91 16.15
CA GLU A 24 -2.63 -4.62 17.42
C GLU A 24 -1.48 -4.42 18.44
N ARG A 25 -0.28 -4.12 17.96
CA ARG A 25 0.89 -3.85 18.80
C ARG A 25 1.15 -2.37 19.07
N GLY A 26 0.20 -1.52 18.71
CA GLY A 26 0.23 -0.10 19.05
C GLY A 26 0.75 0.84 17.96
N PHE A 27 0.95 0.35 16.72
CA PHE A 27 1.27 1.24 15.60
C PHE A 27 0.02 1.96 15.11
N ASP A 28 0.18 3.22 14.72
CA ASP A 28 -0.89 4.06 14.18
C ASP A 28 -0.86 4.05 12.66
N TYR A 29 -1.86 3.40 12.06
CA TYR A 29 -1.96 3.27 10.61
C TYR A 29 -2.52 4.54 9.96
N GLY A 30 -1.78 5.07 8.99
CA GLY A 30 -2.22 6.15 8.11
C GLY A 30 -3.08 5.60 6.99
N VAL A 31 -4.37 5.97 7.00
CA VAL A 31 -5.36 5.48 6.05
C VAL A 31 -5.23 6.21 4.72
N SER A 32 -5.02 5.46 3.63
CA SER A 32 -4.98 6.00 2.28
C SER A 32 -6.36 6.16 1.69
N PHE A 33 -6.48 7.08 0.73
CA PHE A 33 -7.66 7.22 -0.13
C PHE A 33 -7.52 6.32 -1.36
N THR A 34 -8.63 5.78 -1.85
CA THR A 34 -8.64 5.04 -3.12
C THR A 34 -9.96 5.22 -3.88
N SER A 35 -9.87 5.16 -5.20
CA SER A 35 -11.05 5.08 -6.07
C SER A 35 -11.46 3.63 -6.37
N ARG A 36 -10.68 2.66 -5.91
CA ARG A 36 -11.04 1.24 -6.01
C ARG A 36 -12.28 0.95 -5.16
N PRO A 37 -13.23 0.17 -5.67
CA PRO A 37 -14.36 -0.27 -4.86
C PRO A 37 -13.90 -1.08 -3.63
N PRO A 38 -14.61 -0.97 -2.50
CA PRO A 38 -14.31 -1.78 -1.33
C PRO A 38 -14.38 -3.28 -1.65
N ARG A 39 -13.45 -4.04 -1.08
CA ARG A 39 -13.52 -5.50 -1.06
C ARG A 39 -14.38 -5.97 0.09
N GLU A 40 -14.83 -7.23 0.01
CA GLU A 40 -15.56 -7.85 1.11
C GLU A 40 -14.76 -7.75 2.42
N GLY A 41 -15.41 -7.29 3.48
CA GLY A 41 -14.79 -7.10 4.80
C GLY A 41 -14.00 -5.82 4.98
N GLU A 42 -13.73 -5.05 3.93
CA GLU A 42 -13.09 -3.74 4.05
C GLU A 42 -14.06 -2.68 4.55
N LYS A 43 -13.55 -1.72 5.32
CA LYS A 43 -14.36 -0.69 5.98
C LYS A 43 -13.84 0.71 5.69
N GLU A 44 -14.78 1.62 5.42
CA GLU A 44 -14.51 3.07 5.29
C GLU A 44 -13.78 3.61 6.52
N GLY A 45 -12.69 4.35 6.27
CA GLY A 45 -11.92 5.00 7.33
C GLY A 45 -11.02 4.07 8.16
N ILE A 46 -11.03 2.78 7.88
CA ILE A 46 -10.17 1.78 8.53
C ILE A 46 -9.17 1.20 7.52
N ASP A 47 -9.69 0.63 6.44
CA ASP A 47 -8.85 0.08 5.38
C ASP A 47 -8.46 1.14 4.36
N TYR A 48 -9.44 1.91 3.90
CA TYR A 48 -9.28 3.05 3.00
C TYR A 48 -10.36 4.10 3.27
N TYR A 49 -10.11 5.32 2.79
CA TYR A 49 -11.14 6.30 2.49
C TYR A 49 -11.54 6.10 1.03
N TYR A 50 -12.73 5.54 0.78
CA TYR A 50 -13.23 5.25 -0.56
C TYR A 50 -13.88 6.49 -1.17
N ARG A 51 -13.35 6.98 -2.27
CA ARG A 51 -13.82 8.19 -2.95
C ARG A 51 -13.88 7.95 -4.45
N ASP A 52 -14.77 8.66 -5.13
CA ASP A 52 -14.83 8.61 -6.59
C ASP A 52 -13.67 9.39 -7.23
N ILE A 53 -13.52 9.26 -8.54
CA ILE A 53 -12.44 9.91 -9.27
C ILE A 53 -12.53 11.45 -9.19
N ASN A 54 -13.73 12.00 -9.10
CA ASN A 54 -13.94 13.45 -9.01
C ASN A 54 -13.36 14.02 -7.73
N PHE A 55 -13.44 13.28 -6.62
CA PHE A 55 -12.81 13.69 -5.37
C PHE A 55 -11.31 13.90 -5.54
N PHE A 56 -10.63 12.97 -6.22
CA PHE A 56 -9.19 13.07 -6.45
C PHE A 56 -8.84 14.26 -7.35
N GLU A 57 -9.62 14.50 -8.38
CA GLU A 57 -9.41 15.63 -9.28
C GLU A 57 -9.59 16.99 -8.57
N SER A 58 -10.57 17.08 -7.67
CA SER A 58 -10.90 18.32 -6.94
C SER A 58 -10.01 18.58 -5.72
N ASN A 59 -9.31 17.57 -5.21
CA ASN A 59 -8.57 17.65 -3.93
C ASN A 59 -7.11 17.25 -4.06
N LYS A 60 -6.47 17.46 -5.21
CA LYS A 60 -5.07 17.08 -5.43
C LYS A 60 -4.10 17.65 -4.40
N ASN A 61 -4.39 18.83 -3.88
CA ASN A 61 -3.53 19.55 -2.94
C ASN A 61 -3.47 18.96 -1.54
N ILE A 62 -4.42 18.09 -1.15
CA ILE A 62 -4.36 17.45 0.18
C ILE A 62 -3.38 16.26 0.21
N PHE A 63 -3.01 15.72 -0.94
CA PHE A 63 -2.20 14.51 -1.02
C PHE A 63 -0.70 14.82 -0.91
N LEU A 64 0.00 14.01 -0.11
CA LEU A 64 1.45 13.98 -0.08
C LEU A 64 2.00 13.26 -1.30
N GLU A 65 1.38 12.14 -1.66
CA GLU A 65 1.63 11.41 -2.89
C GLU A 65 0.28 10.93 -3.46
N LEU A 66 0.22 10.82 -4.78
CA LEU A 66 -0.97 10.37 -5.50
C LEU A 66 -0.53 9.55 -6.69
N GLN A 67 -0.93 8.29 -6.72
CA GLN A 67 -0.52 7.33 -7.73
C GLN A 67 -1.72 6.67 -8.38
N GLU A 68 -1.52 6.20 -9.59
CA GLU A 68 -2.49 5.35 -10.29
C GLU A 68 -1.90 3.95 -10.43
N PHE A 69 -2.67 2.96 -10.00
CA PHE A 69 -2.31 1.57 -10.13
C PHE A 69 -3.55 0.78 -10.56
N ASN A 70 -3.41 0.01 -11.63
CA ASN A 70 -4.49 -0.83 -12.15
C ASN A 70 -5.79 -0.04 -12.42
N GLU A 71 -5.66 1.17 -12.99
CA GLU A 71 -6.73 2.13 -13.31
C GLU A 71 -7.40 2.80 -12.12
N TRP A 72 -6.98 2.49 -10.89
CA TRP A 72 -7.49 3.16 -9.70
C TRP A 72 -6.48 4.13 -9.11
N LYS A 73 -7.00 5.19 -8.51
CA LYS A 73 -6.18 6.15 -7.77
C LYS A 73 -5.93 5.66 -6.35
N TYR A 74 -4.74 5.95 -5.84
CA TYR A 74 -4.34 5.72 -4.45
C TYR A 74 -3.53 6.92 -3.97
N GLY A 75 -3.78 7.38 -2.76
CA GLY A 75 -3.00 8.48 -2.21
C GLY A 75 -3.09 8.57 -0.70
N ILE A 76 -2.01 9.04 -0.08
CA ILE A 76 -1.97 9.36 1.34
C ILE A 76 -2.01 10.88 1.50
N SER A 77 -2.86 11.35 2.40
CA SER A 77 -2.93 12.78 2.68
C SER A 77 -1.73 13.26 3.50
N LYS A 78 -1.39 14.54 3.36
CA LYS A 78 -0.37 15.21 4.18
C LYS A 78 -0.71 15.12 5.66
N GLY A 79 -1.99 15.24 6.02
CA GLY A 79 -2.47 15.15 7.39
C GLY A 79 -2.23 13.75 7.99
N GLU A 80 -2.66 12.70 7.31
CA GLU A 80 -2.43 11.32 7.78
C GLU A 80 -0.93 11.04 7.94
N PHE A 81 -0.13 11.42 6.95
CA PHE A 81 1.31 11.16 6.99
C PHE A 81 2.00 11.88 8.13
N SER A 82 1.55 13.08 8.49
CA SER A 82 2.18 13.88 9.55
C SER A 82 1.95 13.31 10.95
N ILE A 83 0.80 12.68 11.21
CA ILE A 83 0.41 12.25 12.56
C ILE A 83 0.50 10.73 12.78
N LYS A 84 0.59 9.93 11.72
CA LYS A 84 0.65 8.46 11.81
C LYS A 84 2.07 7.94 11.62
N ASN A 85 2.30 6.67 11.95
CA ASN A 85 3.64 6.08 11.90
C ASN A 85 3.73 4.75 11.14
N LEU A 86 2.63 4.26 10.57
CA LEU A 86 2.58 3.04 9.76
C LEU A 86 1.82 3.31 8.47
N PHE A 87 2.40 2.93 7.33
CA PHE A 87 1.80 3.18 6.02
C PHE A 87 1.98 1.99 5.08
N ILE A 88 1.08 1.86 4.10
CA ILE A 88 1.24 0.98 2.95
C ILE A 88 1.34 1.89 1.72
N LEU A 89 2.45 1.79 0.99
CA LEU A 89 2.66 2.53 -0.26
C LEU A 89 3.06 1.58 -1.39
N SER A 90 2.81 2.02 -2.63
CA SER A 90 3.38 1.38 -3.81
C SER A 90 4.85 1.81 -4.00
N PRO A 91 5.64 1.11 -4.83
CA PRO A 91 6.99 1.57 -5.20
C PRO A 91 7.00 3.00 -5.75
N ALA A 92 6.03 3.33 -6.61
CA ALA A 92 5.90 4.68 -7.16
C ALA A 92 5.54 5.71 -6.07
N GLY A 93 4.65 5.36 -5.15
CA GLY A 93 4.31 6.20 -4.01
C GLY A 93 5.52 6.46 -3.11
N LEU A 94 6.29 5.42 -2.82
CA LEU A 94 7.52 5.54 -2.03
C LEU A 94 8.54 6.46 -2.72
N LYS A 95 8.73 6.28 -4.02
CA LYS A 95 9.66 7.11 -4.82
C LYS A 95 9.26 8.57 -4.85
N SER A 96 7.98 8.88 -4.78
CA SER A 96 7.46 10.25 -4.83
C SER A 96 7.54 10.99 -3.49
N LEU A 97 7.86 10.30 -2.39
CA LEU A 97 8.03 10.95 -1.10
C LEU A 97 9.19 11.95 -1.12
N PRO A 98 9.04 13.11 -0.44
CA PRO A 98 10.17 13.98 -0.19
C PRO A 98 11.31 13.21 0.49
N LYS A 99 12.55 13.53 0.09
CA LYS A 99 13.73 12.82 0.59
C LYS A 99 13.79 12.76 2.14
N SER A 100 13.46 13.86 2.80
CA SER A 100 13.44 13.91 4.27
C SER A 100 12.47 12.90 4.89
N PHE A 101 11.33 12.68 4.27
CA PHE A 101 10.35 11.70 4.74
C PHE A 101 10.81 10.27 4.46
N ARG A 102 11.41 10.04 3.29
CA ARG A 102 11.98 8.72 2.98
C ARG A 102 13.12 8.37 3.95
N ASP A 103 13.99 9.32 4.26
CA ASP A 103 15.12 9.11 5.18
C ASP A 103 14.65 8.80 6.61
N ASP A 104 13.51 9.34 7.04
CA ASP A 104 12.88 9.07 8.34
C ASP A 104 12.02 7.79 8.36
N SER A 105 11.98 7.05 7.27
CA SER A 105 11.15 5.86 7.13
C SER A 105 11.97 4.59 7.09
N PHE A 106 11.44 3.53 7.71
CA PHE A 106 11.94 2.16 7.58
C PHE A 106 11.03 1.39 6.64
N VAL A 107 11.56 0.86 5.56
CA VAL A 107 10.78 0.21 4.50
C VAL A 107 10.89 -1.31 4.60
N ILE A 108 9.75 -1.96 4.73
CA ILE A 108 9.60 -3.41 4.74
C ILE A 108 9.03 -3.84 3.38
N TYR A 109 9.79 -4.63 2.64
CA TYR A 109 9.35 -5.20 1.38
C TYR A 109 8.89 -6.64 1.58
N LEU A 110 7.58 -6.90 1.39
CA LEU A 110 7.02 -8.25 1.42
C LEU A 110 7.07 -8.84 0.01
N ASN A 111 7.86 -9.91 -0.14
CA ASN A 111 8.06 -10.54 -1.44
C ASN A 111 8.01 -12.08 -1.34
N PRO A 112 6.85 -12.66 -0.99
CA PRO A 112 6.68 -14.11 -1.01
C PRO A 112 6.68 -14.63 -2.44
N ALA A 113 6.75 -15.96 -2.60
CA ALA A 113 6.72 -16.61 -3.91
C ALA A 113 5.48 -16.21 -4.71
N GLU A 114 5.63 -16.09 -6.02
CA GLU A 114 4.53 -15.72 -6.92
C GLU A 114 3.36 -16.71 -6.82
N ASP A 115 3.62 -18.01 -6.75
CA ASP A 115 2.58 -19.05 -6.63
C ASP A 115 1.70 -18.81 -5.40
N THR A 116 2.28 -18.44 -4.28
CA THR A 116 1.55 -18.09 -3.05
C THR A 116 0.67 -16.85 -3.26
N ARG A 117 1.21 -15.83 -3.91
CA ARG A 117 0.45 -14.62 -4.21
C ARG A 117 -0.71 -14.88 -5.15
N VAL A 118 -0.48 -15.67 -6.21
CA VAL A 118 -1.52 -16.06 -7.16
C VAL A 118 -2.66 -16.79 -6.46
N LYS A 119 -2.35 -17.76 -5.60
CA LYS A 119 -3.34 -18.47 -4.80
C LYS A 119 -4.19 -17.53 -3.95
N ARG A 120 -3.55 -16.62 -3.24
CA ARG A 120 -4.24 -15.64 -2.38
C ARG A 120 -5.10 -14.67 -3.20
N LEU A 121 -4.64 -14.24 -4.37
CA LEU A 121 -5.41 -13.36 -5.25
C LEU A 121 -6.64 -14.07 -5.83
N LYS A 122 -6.52 -15.34 -6.19
CA LYS A 122 -7.65 -16.13 -6.68
C LYS A 122 -8.71 -16.40 -5.61
N GLU A 123 -8.31 -16.50 -4.36
CA GLU A 123 -9.22 -16.67 -3.22
C GLU A 123 -9.99 -15.37 -2.89
N ARG A 124 -9.52 -14.21 -3.34
CA ARG A 124 -10.25 -12.95 -3.20
C ARG A 124 -11.40 -12.90 -4.20
N ASN A 125 -12.57 -12.58 -3.71
CA ASN A 125 -13.74 -12.33 -4.55
C ASN A 125 -13.92 -10.82 -4.71
N ASP A 126 -13.05 -10.20 -5.51
CA ASP A 126 -13.09 -8.77 -5.75
C ASP A 126 -13.21 -8.43 -7.25
N ALA A 127 -13.28 -7.15 -7.58
CA ALA A 127 -13.47 -6.66 -8.93
C ALA A 127 -12.20 -6.69 -9.78
N ASP A 128 -11.07 -7.14 -9.22
CA ASP A 128 -9.78 -7.09 -9.89
C ASP A 128 -9.46 -8.42 -10.58
N ASP A 129 -8.99 -8.35 -11.82
CA ASP A 129 -8.53 -9.50 -12.58
C ASP A 129 -7.12 -9.91 -12.11
N VAL A 130 -6.96 -11.20 -11.77
CA VAL A 130 -5.70 -11.72 -11.22
C VAL A 130 -4.54 -11.57 -12.21
N GLU A 131 -4.75 -11.92 -13.48
CA GLU A 131 -3.70 -11.85 -14.50
C GLU A 131 -3.26 -10.39 -14.74
N ARG A 132 -4.21 -9.48 -14.86
CA ARG A 132 -3.95 -8.05 -14.98
C ARG A 132 -3.18 -7.51 -13.78
N ARG A 133 -3.55 -7.94 -12.57
CA ARG A 133 -2.86 -7.58 -11.34
C ARG A 133 -1.41 -8.04 -11.33
N LEU A 134 -1.16 -9.27 -11.75
CA LEU A 134 0.19 -9.81 -11.83
C LEU A 134 1.06 -9.03 -12.82
N ILE A 135 0.52 -8.65 -13.97
CA ILE A 135 1.22 -7.84 -14.97
C ILE A 135 1.57 -6.46 -14.40
N ALA A 136 0.62 -5.80 -13.74
CA ALA A 136 0.85 -4.51 -13.13
C ALA A 136 1.89 -4.57 -12.02
N ASP A 137 1.83 -5.59 -11.16
CA ASP A 137 2.81 -5.81 -10.10
C ASP A 137 4.21 -6.09 -10.66
N GLN A 138 4.31 -6.88 -11.70
CA GLN A 138 5.58 -7.19 -12.35
C GLN A 138 6.26 -5.92 -12.89
N LYS A 139 5.49 -5.02 -13.47
CA LYS A 139 5.97 -3.72 -13.93
C LYS A 139 6.40 -2.82 -12.78
N ASP A 140 5.57 -2.73 -11.72
CA ASP A 140 5.82 -1.84 -10.58
C ASP A 140 7.03 -2.28 -9.76
N PHE A 141 7.25 -3.58 -9.61
CA PHE A 141 8.33 -4.14 -8.79
C PHE A 141 9.57 -4.52 -9.60
N PHE A 142 9.61 -4.21 -10.89
CA PHE A 142 10.79 -4.43 -11.69
C PHE A 142 12.00 -3.69 -11.10
N GLU A 143 13.04 -4.43 -10.77
CA GLU A 143 14.27 -3.89 -10.14
C GLU A 143 14.04 -3.07 -8.85
N PHE A 144 12.92 -3.27 -8.15
CA PHE A 144 12.66 -2.56 -6.91
C PHE A 144 13.70 -2.91 -5.84
N SER A 145 14.40 -1.89 -5.34
CA SER A 145 15.49 -2.05 -4.36
C SER A 145 15.44 -1.05 -3.20
N ASP A 146 14.46 -0.14 -3.18
CA ASP A 146 14.36 0.90 -2.16
C ASP A 146 13.67 0.39 -0.87
N TYR A 147 14.30 -0.57 -0.21
CA TYR A 147 13.82 -1.12 1.05
C TYR A 147 14.98 -1.32 2.04
N ASP A 148 14.64 -1.39 3.32
CA ASP A 148 15.59 -1.68 4.40
C ASP A 148 15.68 -3.18 4.69
N ILE A 149 14.54 -3.87 4.67
CA ILE A 149 14.48 -5.33 4.77
C ILE A 149 13.49 -5.90 3.75
N MET A 150 13.76 -7.13 3.32
CA MET A 150 12.85 -7.91 2.49
C MET A 150 12.44 -9.18 3.23
N ILE A 151 11.15 -9.44 3.26
CA ILE A 151 10.57 -10.65 3.86
C ILE A 151 10.02 -11.53 2.75
N THR A 152 10.59 -12.72 2.61
CA THR A 152 10.16 -13.73 1.63
C THR A 152 9.36 -14.86 2.27
N ASN A 153 9.35 -14.93 3.59
CA ASN A 153 8.59 -15.93 4.33
C ASN A 153 7.08 -15.70 4.12
N GLU A 154 6.33 -16.77 3.94
CA GLU A 154 4.89 -16.75 3.76
C GLU A 154 4.12 -16.69 5.09
N ASP A 155 4.78 -17.10 6.17
CA ASP A 155 4.23 -17.18 7.52
C ASP A 155 4.94 -16.18 8.44
N PHE A 156 4.24 -15.10 8.78
CA PHE A 156 4.75 -14.12 9.74
C PHE A 156 3.64 -13.55 10.63
#